data_19f0286781115228829fcac7f07e0516
#
_entry.id   19f0286781115228829fcac7f07e0516
#
_cell.length_a   1.000
_cell.length_b   1.000
_cell.length_c   1.000
_cell.angle_alpha   90.00
_cell.angle_beta   90.00
_cell.angle_gamma   90.00
#
_symmetry.space_group_name_H-M   'P 1'
#
loop_
_entity.id
_entity.type
_entity.pdbx_description
1 polymer ?
#
loop_
_entity_poly.entity_id
_entity_poly.type
_entity_poly.pdbx_seq_one_letter_code
_entity_poly.pdbx_strand_id
1 'polypeptide(L)'
;KDTPAFIGNRIGIFGIQSLFHQVKEMGLTVEEVDKLTGPVIGRPKSATFRTVDVVGLDTLVHVANGIYENCPNDEAHELFKLPEFVNKMMENKWLGSKTGQGFYKKEGKDILTLDLDTLEYRANKKASFATLELTKTIEKPIDRFKVLVTGKDKAGDFYRKNFASMFQYCSNRIPEITDAFYK
;
A
#
# COMPACT_ATOMS: atom_id res chain seq x y z
N LYS A 1 -14.08 -15.38 11.89
CA LYS A 1 -15.38 -14.92 12.38
C LYS A 1 -16.09 -14.10 11.32
N ASP A 2 -17.40 -14.04 11.41
CA ASP A 2 -18.21 -13.17 10.55
C ASP A 2 -18.17 -11.74 11.10
N THR A 3 -17.32 -10.92 10.51
CA THR A 3 -17.10 -9.53 10.88
C THR A 3 -17.06 -8.65 9.63
N PRO A 4 -17.35 -7.33 9.75
CA PRO A 4 -17.31 -6.43 8.59
C PRO A 4 -16.01 -6.54 7.82
N ALA A 5 -16.12 -6.66 6.49
CA ALA A 5 -15.03 -6.84 5.53
C ALA A 5 -14.24 -8.15 5.65
N PHE A 6 -14.57 -9.05 6.54
CA PHE A 6 -13.81 -10.27 6.84
C PHE A 6 -12.29 -10.00 7.08
N ILE A 7 -11.53 -11.03 7.43
CA ILE A 7 -10.11 -10.86 7.76
C ILE A 7 -9.29 -10.34 6.56
N GLY A 8 -9.54 -10.86 5.36
CA GLY A 8 -8.74 -10.55 4.18
C GLY A 8 -8.87 -9.08 3.77
N ASN A 9 -10.08 -8.58 3.60
CA ASN A 9 -10.32 -7.19 3.24
C ASN A 9 -9.95 -6.24 4.38
N ARG A 10 -10.28 -6.60 5.64
CA ARG A 10 -9.97 -5.76 6.79
C ARG A 10 -8.47 -5.45 6.89
N ILE A 11 -7.63 -6.48 6.86
CA ILE A 11 -6.17 -6.32 6.94
C ILE A 11 -5.60 -5.77 5.64
N GLY A 12 -6.10 -6.22 4.49
CA GLY A 12 -5.62 -5.78 3.18
C GLY A 12 -5.87 -4.28 2.94
N ILE A 13 -7.08 -3.80 3.23
CA ILE A 13 -7.43 -2.37 3.09
C ILE A 13 -6.66 -1.53 4.11
N PHE A 14 -6.54 -1.98 5.37
CA PHE A 14 -5.68 -1.29 6.34
C PHE A 14 -4.26 -1.10 5.79
N GLY A 15 -3.65 -2.16 5.22
CA GLY A 15 -2.32 -2.08 4.65
C GLY A 15 -2.21 -1.08 3.51
N ILE A 16 -3.18 -1.02 2.60
CA ILE A 16 -3.18 -0.07 1.48
C ILE A 16 -3.42 1.36 1.99
N GLN A 17 -4.39 1.58 2.86
CA GLN A 17 -4.65 2.91 3.43
C GLN A 17 -3.46 3.43 4.24
N SER A 18 -2.83 2.57 5.04
CA SER A 18 -1.59 2.91 5.75
C SER A 18 -0.49 3.38 4.79
N LEU A 19 -0.35 2.73 3.64
CA LEU A 19 0.62 3.15 2.61
C LEU A 19 0.23 4.47 1.95
N PHE A 20 -1.05 4.74 1.73
CA PHE A 20 -1.52 6.01 1.19
C PHE A 20 -1.19 7.20 2.11
N HIS A 21 -1.23 7.00 3.43
CA HIS A 21 -0.79 8.01 4.39
C HIS A 21 0.74 8.11 4.45
N GLN A 22 1.43 6.96 4.51
CA GLN A 22 2.88 6.93 4.61
C GLN A 22 3.60 7.51 3.39
N VAL A 23 3.07 7.33 2.18
CA VAL A 23 3.67 7.87 0.95
C VAL A 23 3.80 9.39 1.03
N LYS A 24 2.78 10.07 1.55
CA LYS A 24 2.80 11.53 1.75
C LYS A 24 3.72 11.94 2.89
N GLU A 25 3.57 11.30 4.04
CA GLU A 25 4.34 11.61 5.25
C GLU A 25 5.85 11.44 5.04
N MET A 26 6.26 10.39 4.34
CA MET A 26 7.67 10.11 4.07
C MET A 26 8.20 10.77 2.80
N GLY A 27 7.37 11.50 2.04
CA GLY A 27 7.73 12.07 0.75
C GLY A 27 8.24 11.01 -0.23
N LEU A 28 7.56 9.85 -0.28
CA LEU A 28 7.83 8.80 -1.24
C LEU A 28 6.99 9.02 -2.51
N THR A 29 7.47 8.51 -3.63
CA THR A 29 6.70 8.46 -4.87
C THR A 29 5.96 7.12 -5.03
N VAL A 30 4.99 7.07 -5.92
CA VAL A 30 4.21 5.86 -6.25
C VAL A 30 5.14 4.71 -6.64
N GLU A 31 6.09 4.96 -7.53
CA GLU A 31 7.05 3.94 -7.98
C GLU A 31 8.05 3.52 -6.90
N GLU A 32 8.38 4.40 -5.96
CA GLU A 32 9.21 4.04 -4.80
C GLU A 32 8.47 3.08 -3.88
N VAL A 33 7.21 3.35 -3.56
CA VAL A 33 6.38 2.45 -2.75
C VAL A 33 6.18 1.10 -3.45
N ASP A 34 5.89 1.09 -4.74
CA ASP A 34 5.76 -0.17 -5.48
C ASP A 34 7.08 -0.95 -5.51
N LYS A 35 8.22 -0.27 -5.58
CA LYS A 35 9.54 -0.91 -5.46
C LYS A 35 9.75 -1.55 -4.09
N LEU A 36 9.31 -0.88 -3.02
CA LEU A 36 9.45 -1.35 -1.64
C LEU A 36 8.44 -2.46 -1.29
N THR A 37 7.26 -2.48 -1.91
CA THR A 37 6.16 -3.39 -1.52
C THR A 37 5.92 -4.55 -2.49
N GLY A 38 6.82 -4.77 -3.42
CA GLY A 38 6.73 -5.83 -4.43
C GLY A 38 7.50 -7.12 -4.06
N PRO A 39 8.22 -7.70 -5.04
CA PRO A 39 8.89 -8.99 -4.86
C PRO A 39 9.93 -9.04 -3.74
N VAL A 40 10.49 -7.92 -3.35
CA VAL A 40 11.47 -7.85 -2.25
C VAL A 40 10.92 -8.37 -0.92
N ILE A 41 9.62 -8.21 -0.69
CA ILE A 41 8.91 -8.73 0.48
C ILE A 41 8.00 -9.92 0.15
N GLY A 42 8.23 -10.59 -0.99
CA GLY A 42 7.47 -11.78 -1.40
C GLY A 42 6.11 -11.50 -2.02
N ARG A 43 5.79 -10.24 -2.36
CA ARG A 43 4.52 -9.89 -3.03
C ARG A 43 4.67 -9.91 -4.56
N PRO A 44 3.55 -9.98 -5.31
CA PRO A 44 3.56 -9.90 -6.76
C PRO A 44 4.28 -8.65 -7.30
N LYS A 45 4.70 -8.69 -8.55
CA LYS A 45 5.34 -7.55 -9.24
C LYS A 45 4.45 -6.30 -9.33
N SER A 46 3.14 -6.47 -9.25
CA SER A 46 2.18 -5.37 -9.21
C SER A 46 2.26 -4.56 -7.89
N ALA A 47 2.89 -5.10 -6.87
CA ALA A 47 3.13 -4.42 -5.60
C ALA A 47 1.84 -3.82 -4.98
N THR A 48 1.78 -2.53 -4.71
CA THR A 48 0.64 -1.86 -4.06
C THR A 48 -0.16 -1.00 -5.04
N PHE A 49 0.40 0.07 -5.55
CA PHE A 49 -0.33 1.03 -6.40
C PHE A 49 -0.74 0.42 -7.74
N ARG A 50 0.13 -0.38 -8.34
CA ARG A 50 -0.23 -1.11 -9.55
C ARG A 50 -1.32 -2.16 -9.31
N THR A 51 -1.36 -2.78 -8.13
CA THR A 51 -2.45 -3.68 -7.74
C THR A 51 -3.77 -2.92 -7.62
N VAL A 52 -3.75 -1.73 -7.01
CA VAL A 52 -4.94 -0.88 -6.94
C VAL A 52 -5.45 -0.51 -8.33
N ASP A 53 -4.55 -0.16 -9.26
CA ASP A 53 -4.93 0.12 -10.65
C ASP A 53 -5.56 -1.09 -11.37
N VAL A 54 -5.12 -2.31 -11.05
CA VAL A 54 -5.68 -3.54 -11.64
C VAL A 54 -7.06 -3.86 -11.04
N VAL A 55 -7.20 -3.75 -9.73
CA VAL A 55 -8.47 -4.03 -9.02
C VAL A 55 -9.51 -2.96 -9.30
N GLY A 56 -9.08 -1.72 -9.39
CA GLY A 56 -9.89 -0.52 -9.52
C GLY A 56 -10.00 0.26 -8.21
N LEU A 57 -9.65 1.54 -8.29
CA LEU A 57 -9.66 2.45 -7.14
C LEU A 57 -11.04 2.57 -6.50
N ASP A 58 -12.11 2.58 -7.30
CA ASP A 58 -13.49 2.60 -6.81
C ASP A 58 -13.85 1.36 -5.97
N THR A 59 -13.35 0.19 -6.34
CA THR A 59 -13.55 -1.04 -5.54
C THR A 59 -12.87 -0.90 -4.18
N LEU A 60 -11.63 -0.41 -4.16
CA LEU A 60 -10.91 -0.14 -2.92
C LEU A 60 -11.64 0.89 -2.05
N VAL A 61 -12.07 1.99 -2.65
CA VAL A 61 -12.80 3.07 -1.97
C VAL A 61 -14.12 2.55 -1.37
N HIS A 62 -14.86 1.73 -2.13
CA HIS A 62 -16.10 1.13 -1.62
C HIS A 62 -15.86 0.27 -0.37
N VAL A 63 -14.82 -0.56 -0.39
CA VAL A 63 -14.50 -1.41 0.78
C VAL A 63 -13.96 -0.58 1.95
N ALA A 64 -13.13 0.43 1.69
CA ALA A 64 -12.60 1.31 2.73
C ALA A 64 -13.72 2.08 3.45
N ASN A 65 -14.67 2.64 2.69
CA ASN A 65 -15.85 3.32 3.24
C ASN A 65 -16.72 2.34 4.05
N GLY A 66 -16.94 1.13 3.55
CA GLY A 66 -17.68 0.11 4.28
C GLY A 66 -17.02 -0.27 5.61
N ILE A 67 -15.68 -0.33 5.68
CA ILE A 67 -14.95 -0.55 6.95
C ILE A 67 -15.13 0.68 7.86
N TYR A 68 -14.94 1.88 7.32
CA TYR A 68 -15.11 3.12 8.09
C TYR A 68 -16.51 3.19 8.74
N GLU A 69 -17.56 2.91 7.99
CA GLU A 69 -18.96 2.96 8.48
C GLU A 69 -19.29 1.87 9.49
N ASN A 70 -18.80 0.64 9.26
CA ASN A 70 -19.20 -0.53 10.03
C ASN A 70 -18.22 -0.91 11.16
N CYS A 71 -17.09 -0.24 11.29
CA CYS A 71 -16.10 -0.50 12.32
C CYS A 71 -15.75 0.77 13.12
N PRO A 72 -16.72 1.45 13.76
CA PRO A 72 -16.48 2.73 14.45
C PRO A 72 -15.57 2.60 15.68
N ASN A 73 -15.44 1.40 16.24
CA ASN A 73 -14.60 1.12 17.41
C ASN A 73 -13.19 0.60 17.04
N ASP A 74 -12.84 0.57 15.74
CA ASP A 74 -11.49 0.22 15.30
C ASP A 74 -10.50 1.31 15.74
N GLU A 75 -9.40 0.96 16.40
CA GLU A 75 -8.38 1.94 16.82
C GLU A 75 -7.73 2.67 15.63
N ALA A 76 -7.79 2.08 14.44
CA ALA A 76 -7.32 2.70 13.20
C ALA A 76 -8.47 3.29 12.37
N HIS A 77 -9.65 3.51 12.96
CA HIS A 77 -10.84 3.99 12.26
C HIS A 77 -10.56 5.18 11.33
N GLU A 78 -9.89 6.21 11.84
CA GLU A 78 -9.57 7.42 11.07
C GLU A 78 -8.65 7.16 9.86
N LEU A 79 -7.86 6.09 9.91
CA LEU A 79 -6.99 5.70 8.78
C LEU A 79 -7.77 5.25 7.56
N PHE A 80 -9.01 4.78 7.73
CA PHE A 80 -9.88 4.39 6.62
C PHE A 80 -10.52 5.58 5.90
N LYS A 81 -10.39 6.82 6.40
CA LYS A 81 -10.72 8.03 5.65
C LYS A 81 -9.82 8.17 4.43
N LEU A 82 -10.45 8.46 3.30
CA LEU A 82 -9.70 8.60 2.05
C LEU A 82 -8.83 9.84 2.06
N PRO A 83 -7.55 9.76 1.71
CA PRO A 83 -6.71 10.93 1.48
C PRO A 83 -7.26 11.80 0.34
N GLU A 84 -6.95 13.09 0.36
CA GLU A 84 -7.45 14.06 -0.63
C GLU A 84 -7.14 13.66 -2.07
N PHE A 85 -5.93 13.16 -2.34
CA PHE A 85 -5.56 12.73 -3.69
C PHE A 85 -6.45 11.59 -4.20
N VAL A 86 -6.88 10.67 -3.32
CA VAL A 86 -7.80 9.58 -3.69
C VAL A 86 -9.17 10.15 -4.06
N ASN A 87 -9.69 11.10 -3.28
CA ASN A 87 -10.97 11.75 -3.60
C ASN A 87 -10.90 12.44 -4.97
N LYS A 88 -9.84 13.19 -5.24
CA LYS A 88 -9.63 13.86 -6.55
C LYS A 88 -9.49 12.86 -7.70
N MET A 89 -8.82 11.74 -7.50
CA MET A 89 -8.75 10.66 -8.50
C MET A 89 -10.14 10.08 -8.80
N MET A 90 -10.98 9.89 -7.76
CA MET A 90 -12.36 9.43 -7.93
C MET A 90 -13.20 10.44 -8.71
N GLU A 91 -13.13 11.73 -8.38
CA GLU A 91 -13.82 12.82 -9.09
C GLU A 91 -13.43 12.85 -10.58
N ASN A 92 -12.15 12.68 -10.88
CA ASN A 92 -11.62 12.65 -12.24
C ASN A 92 -11.84 11.31 -12.97
N LYS A 93 -12.43 10.32 -12.30
CA LYS A 93 -12.61 8.94 -12.82
C LYS A 93 -11.29 8.26 -13.21
N TRP A 94 -10.23 8.54 -12.48
CA TRP A 94 -8.92 7.87 -12.64
C TRP A 94 -8.90 6.59 -11.81
N LEU A 95 -9.61 5.58 -12.31
CA LEU A 95 -9.94 4.37 -11.54
C LEU A 95 -8.96 3.21 -11.78
N GLY A 96 -7.89 3.44 -12.53
CA GLY A 96 -6.91 2.42 -12.87
C GLY A 96 -7.07 1.87 -14.28
N SER A 97 -6.71 0.60 -14.45
CA SER A 97 -6.62 -0.05 -15.78
C SER A 97 -7.93 -0.01 -16.57
N LYS A 98 -9.06 -0.10 -15.91
CA LYS A 98 -10.40 -0.08 -16.55
C LYS A 98 -10.78 1.26 -17.18
N THR A 99 -10.17 2.36 -16.73
CA THR A 99 -10.36 3.70 -17.30
C THR A 99 -9.14 4.19 -18.08
N GLY A 100 -8.12 3.34 -18.22
CA GLY A 100 -6.88 3.66 -18.91
C GLY A 100 -5.89 4.52 -18.12
N GLN A 101 -6.26 4.99 -16.95
CA GLN A 101 -5.42 5.79 -16.06
C GLN A 101 -5.81 5.64 -14.59
N GLY A 102 -4.84 5.71 -13.71
CA GLY A 102 -4.93 5.60 -12.27
C GLY A 102 -3.67 6.15 -11.63
N PHE A 103 -3.00 5.40 -10.77
CA PHE A 103 -1.65 5.75 -10.29
C PHE A 103 -0.62 5.71 -11.42
N TYR A 104 -0.90 4.88 -12.42
CA TYR A 104 -0.14 4.80 -13.65
C TYR A 104 -1.04 5.06 -14.87
N LYS A 105 -0.47 5.66 -15.90
CA LYS A 105 -1.12 5.90 -17.19
C LYS A 105 -0.19 5.45 -18.31
N LYS A 106 -0.73 4.71 -19.26
CA LYS A 106 0.01 4.37 -20.49
C LYS A 106 -0.23 5.45 -21.55
N GLU A 107 0.84 6.03 -22.06
CA GLU A 107 0.79 7.01 -23.13
C GLU A 107 1.74 6.57 -24.27
N GLY A 108 1.17 6.11 -25.35
CA GLY A 108 1.95 5.48 -26.41
C GLY A 108 2.73 4.25 -25.92
N LYS A 109 4.07 4.34 -25.93
CA LYS A 109 4.96 3.28 -25.44
C LYS A 109 5.39 3.47 -23.98
N ASP A 110 5.15 4.64 -23.43
CA ASP A 110 5.61 5.04 -22.11
C ASP A 110 4.56 4.77 -21.03
N ILE A 111 5.06 4.50 -19.82
CA ILE A 111 4.22 4.43 -18.63
C ILE A 111 4.55 5.66 -17.78
N LEU A 112 3.56 6.51 -17.61
CA LEU A 112 3.65 7.66 -16.74
C LEU A 112 3.17 7.32 -15.33
N THR A 113 3.70 8.03 -14.35
CA THR A 113 3.35 7.89 -12.93
C THR A 113 2.69 9.17 -12.45
N LEU A 114 1.60 9.03 -11.69
CA LEU A 114 0.93 10.14 -11.04
C LEU A 114 1.80 10.71 -9.91
N ASP A 115 2.01 12.00 -9.96
CA ASP A 115 2.55 12.75 -8.82
C ASP A 115 1.40 13.05 -7.85
N LEU A 116 1.50 12.59 -6.61
CA LEU A 116 0.41 12.69 -5.62
C LEU A 116 0.26 14.08 -5.00
N ASP A 117 1.21 14.98 -5.23
CA ASP A 117 1.15 16.36 -4.75
C ASP A 117 0.50 17.29 -5.78
N THR A 118 0.93 17.17 -7.03
CA THR A 118 0.44 18.01 -8.13
C THR A 118 -0.75 17.43 -8.88
N LEU A 119 -0.97 16.12 -8.78
CA LEU A 119 -1.92 15.34 -9.57
C LEU A 119 -1.65 15.41 -11.08
N GLU A 120 -0.40 15.59 -11.45
CA GLU A 120 0.06 15.55 -12.84
C GLU A 120 0.78 14.24 -13.14
N TYR A 121 0.62 13.75 -14.38
CA TYR A 121 1.36 12.58 -14.84
C TYR A 121 2.74 13.00 -15.32
N ARG A 122 3.75 12.30 -14.85
CA ARG A 122 5.16 12.52 -15.21
C ARG A 122 5.83 11.21 -15.65
N ALA A 123 6.97 11.33 -16.28
CA ALA A 123 7.80 10.18 -16.62
C ALA A 123 8.12 9.34 -15.37
N ASN A 124 8.01 8.02 -15.53
CA ASN A 124 8.34 7.08 -14.45
C ASN A 124 9.81 7.20 -14.08
N LYS A 125 10.11 7.33 -12.79
CA LYS A 125 11.47 7.40 -12.26
C LYS A 125 11.90 6.03 -11.74
N LYS A 126 13.13 5.64 -12.03
CA LYS A 126 13.68 4.39 -11.49
C LYS A 126 13.98 4.56 -10.01
N ALA A 127 13.18 3.92 -9.16
CA ALA A 127 13.43 3.90 -7.72
C ALA A 127 14.67 3.05 -7.38
N SER A 128 15.55 3.57 -6.53
CA SER A 128 16.75 2.89 -6.07
C SER A 128 16.98 3.18 -4.58
N PHE A 129 17.27 2.13 -3.82
CA PHE A 129 17.55 2.21 -2.39
C PHE A 129 18.74 1.30 -2.05
N ALA A 130 19.69 1.82 -1.29
CA ALA A 130 20.88 1.07 -0.90
C ALA A 130 20.51 -0.22 -0.12
N THR A 131 19.54 -0.13 0.78
CA THR A 131 19.03 -1.29 1.53
C THR A 131 18.49 -2.39 0.60
N LEU A 132 17.80 -2.05 -0.49
CA LEU A 132 17.30 -3.05 -1.43
C LEU A 132 18.42 -3.73 -2.22
N GLU A 133 19.48 -3.00 -2.56
CA GLU A 133 20.64 -3.58 -3.24
C GLU A 133 21.29 -4.69 -2.40
N LEU A 134 21.37 -4.50 -1.08
CA LEU A 134 21.90 -5.50 -0.15
C LEU A 134 21.07 -6.79 -0.08
N THR A 135 19.80 -6.73 -0.47
CA THR A 135 18.91 -7.91 -0.42
C THR A 135 18.92 -8.77 -1.67
N LYS A 136 19.55 -8.32 -2.76
CA LYS A 136 19.45 -8.99 -4.08
C LYS A 136 19.96 -10.43 -4.09
N THR A 137 20.96 -10.73 -3.29
CA THR A 137 21.58 -12.07 -3.18
C THR A 137 21.01 -12.91 -2.06
N ILE A 138 20.04 -12.37 -1.30
CA ILE A 138 19.47 -13.08 -0.15
C ILE A 138 18.22 -13.84 -0.60
N GLU A 139 18.30 -15.16 -0.64
CA GLU A 139 17.20 -16.02 -1.07
C GLU A 139 16.13 -16.18 0.02
N LYS A 140 16.54 -16.41 1.28
CA LYS A 140 15.62 -16.68 2.39
C LYS A 140 14.88 -15.39 2.81
N PRO A 141 13.54 -15.38 2.78
CA PRO A 141 12.74 -14.21 3.14
C PRO A 141 13.06 -13.67 4.53
N ILE A 142 13.22 -14.53 5.53
CA ILE A 142 13.50 -14.09 6.91
C ILE A 142 14.82 -13.32 7.03
N ASP A 143 15.85 -13.73 6.33
CA ASP A 143 17.13 -13.03 6.37
C ASP A 143 17.06 -11.72 5.56
N ARG A 144 16.27 -11.69 4.51
CA ARG A 144 15.97 -10.47 3.76
C ARG A 144 15.25 -9.45 4.64
N PHE A 145 14.22 -9.87 5.39
CA PHE A 145 13.51 -8.99 6.32
C PHE A 145 14.42 -8.37 7.39
N LYS A 146 15.38 -9.13 7.92
CA LYS A 146 16.38 -8.59 8.86
C LYS A 146 17.17 -7.44 8.24
N VAL A 147 17.64 -7.59 7.01
CA VAL A 147 18.37 -6.53 6.30
C VAL A 147 17.47 -5.33 6.02
N LEU A 148 16.24 -5.56 5.58
CA LEU A 148 15.28 -4.48 5.29
C LEU A 148 15.01 -3.61 6.51
N VAL A 149 14.75 -4.20 7.69
CA VAL A 149 14.42 -3.41 8.90
C VAL A 149 15.63 -2.78 9.57
N THR A 150 16.85 -3.26 9.29
CA THR A 150 18.09 -2.66 9.81
C THR A 150 18.71 -1.63 8.88
N GLY A 151 18.15 -1.45 7.69
CA GLY A 151 18.56 -0.44 6.72
C GLY A 151 18.57 0.97 7.33
N LYS A 152 19.58 1.78 6.96
CA LYS A 152 19.77 3.14 7.48
C LYS A 152 19.34 4.22 6.48
N ASP A 153 18.76 3.81 5.37
CA ASP A 153 18.19 4.71 4.36
C ASP A 153 16.67 4.82 4.51
N LYS A 154 16.05 5.60 3.65
CA LYS A 154 14.59 5.81 3.61
C LYS A 154 13.81 4.49 3.47
N ALA A 155 14.37 3.48 2.82
CA ALA A 155 13.76 2.16 2.71
C ALA A 155 13.73 1.44 4.07
N GLY A 156 14.80 1.50 4.85
CA GLY A 156 14.82 0.93 6.20
C GLY A 156 13.81 1.59 7.13
N ASP A 157 13.69 2.93 7.08
CA ASP A 157 12.68 3.66 7.84
C ASP A 157 11.25 3.25 7.44
N PHE A 158 11.01 3.13 6.14
CA PHE A 158 9.75 2.65 5.59
C PHE A 158 9.39 1.27 6.14
N TYR A 159 10.30 0.30 6.07
CA TYR A 159 10.01 -1.07 6.53
C TYR A 159 9.75 -1.14 8.04
N ARG A 160 10.53 -0.43 8.84
CA ARG A 160 10.29 -0.37 10.30
C ARG A 160 8.88 0.16 10.61
N LYS A 161 8.51 1.27 9.99
CA LYS A 161 7.20 1.89 10.18
C LYS A 161 6.06 1.00 9.65
N ASN A 162 6.19 0.51 8.43
CA ASN A 162 5.15 -0.29 7.78
C ASN A 162 4.92 -1.62 8.51
N PHE A 163 5.97 -2.37 8.83
CA PHE A 163 5.82 -3.64 9.53
C PHE A 163 5.33 -3.47 10.97
N ALA A 164 5.81 -2.46 11.70
CA ALA A 164 5.31 -2.19 13.05
C ALA A 164 3.79 -1.90 13.03
N SER A 165 3.34 -1.05 12.12
CA SER A 165 1.93 -0.72 11.94
C SER A 165 1.09 -1.96 11.59
N MET A 166 1.55 -2.77 10.62
CA MET A 166 0.85 -3.98 10.21
C MET A 166 0.77 -5.03 11.33
N PHE A 167 1.86 -5.28 12.04
CA PHE A 167 1.87 -6.25 13.13
C PHE A 167 1.00 -5.81 14.30
N GLN A 168 1.06 -4.54 14.66
CA GLN A 168 0.20 -3.97 15.68
C GLN A 168 -1.28 -4.12 15.31
N TYR A 169 -1.65 -3.73 14.09
CA TYR A 169 -3.03 -3.83 13.63
C TYR A 169 -3.52 -5.29 13.61
N CYS A 170 -2.72 -6.22 13.05
CA CYS A 170 -3.07 -7.64 13.04
C CYS A 170 -3.25 -8.19 14.46
N SER A 171 -2.39 -7.82 15.40
CA SER A 171 -2.47 -8.26 16.79
C SER A 171 -3.75 -7.74 17.48
N ASN A 172 -4.14 -6.50 17.20
CA ASN A 172 -5.35 -5.89 17.76
C ASN A 172 -6.65 -6.52 17.19
N ARG A 173 -6.58 -7.16 15.99
CA ARG A 173 -7.74 -7.88 15.40
C ARG A 173 -8.01 -9.24 16.07
N ILE A 174 -7.19 -9.65 17.02
CA ILE A 174 -7.43 -10.83 17.85
C ILE A 174 -7.97 -10.34 19.21
N PRO A 175 -9.07 -10.84 19.69
CA PRO A 175 -9.97 -11.90 19.22
C PRO A 175 -11.12 -11.45 18.31
N GLU A 176 -11.17 -10.19 17.86
CA GLU A 176 -12.28 -9.63 17.08
C GLU A 176 -12.59 -10.48 15.83
N ILE A 177 -11.59 -10.66 14.96
CA ILE A 177 -11.77 -11.34 13.67
C ILE A 177 -11.45 -12.83 13.75
N THR A 178 -10.48 -13.22 14.56
CA THR A 178 -10.01 -14.60 14.70
C THR A 178 -9.74 -14.96 16.17
N ASP A 179 -9.74 -16.25 16.47
CA ASP A 179 -9.39 -16.78 17.79
C ASP A 179 -7.95 -17.29 17.82
N ALA A 180 -7.24 -17.28 16.71
CA ALA A 180 -5.90 -17.85 16.59
C ALA A 180 -4.94 -16.90 15.87
N PHE A 181 -3.79 -16.68 16.50
CA PHE A 181 -2.72 -15.81 15.98
C PHE A 181 -2.05 -16.37 14.70
N TYR A 182 -2.07 -17.67 14.52
CA TYR A 182 -1.29 -18.39 13.48
C TYR A 182 -2.14 -19.13 12.45
N LYS A 183 -3.40 -18.79 12.31
CA LYS A 183 -4.30 -19.41 11.32
C LYS A 183 -4.57 -18.50 10.16
#